data_05c09d898a96b5f69f9d18e0610a8ce8
#
_entry.id   05c09d898a96b5f69f9d18e0610a8ce8
#
_cell.length_a   1.000
_cell.length_b   1.000
_cell.length_c   1.000
_cell.angle_alpha   90.00
_cell.angle_beta   90.00
_cell.angle_gamma   90.00
#
_symmetry.space_group_name_H-M   'P 1'
#
loop_
_entity.id
_entity.type
_entity.pdbx_description
1 polymer ?
#
loop_
_entity_poly.entity_id
_entity_poly.type
_entity_poly.pdbx_seq_one_letter_code
_entity_poly.pdbx_strand_id
1 'polypeptide(L)' 'MPKKTRRARDVEKVYSVKKFAEKLRRLADALEAGEQFRIQVAGKRVTVPKDARISVEHERGEGAEEIEFQLTWEY' A
#
# COMPACT_ATOMS: atom_id res chain seq x y z
N MET A 1 14.56 0.09 15.11
CA MET A 1 13.79 1.26 15.43
C MET A 1 12.45 1.27 14.69
N PRO A 2 11.51 1.75 15.33
CA PRO A 2 10.23 1.82 14.68
C PRO A 2 10.30 2.82 13.56
N LYS A 3 9.89 2.41 12.42
CA LYS A 3 9.98 3.27 11.28
C LYS A 3 8.98 4.39 11.32
N LYS A 4 7.85 4.13 11.86
CA LYS A 4 6.83 5.13 11.96
C LYS A 4 5.82 4.68 12.99
N THR A 5 5.02 5.60 13.42
CA THR A 5 4.00 5.28 14.38
C THR A 5 3.01 4.33 13.75
N ARG A 6 2.79 3.22 14.41
CA ARG A 6 1.82 2.26 13.94
C ARG A 6 0.45 2.66 14.42
N ARG A 7 -0.50 2.48 13.56
CA ARG A 7 -1.87 2.69 13.96
C ARG A 7 -2.39 1.45 14.63
N ALA A 8 -3.38 1.63 15.45
CA ALA A 8 -3.93 0.52 16.19
C ALA A 8 -4.53 -0.53 15.28
N ARG A 9 -4.80 -0.19 14.05
CA ARG A 9 -5.49 -1.07 13.14
C ARG A 9 -4.67 -1.45 11.93
N ASP A 10 -3.37 -1.44 12.07
CA ASP A 10 -2.52 -1.88 10.98
C ASP A 10 -2.84 -3.31 10.64
N VAL A 11 -3.07 -3.57 9.37
CA VAL A 11 -3.39 -4.89 8.87
C VAL A 11 -2.48 -5.19 7.71
N GLU A 12 -1.90 -6.37 7.74
CA GLU A 12 -0.94 -6.77 6.74
C GLU A 12 -1.33 -8.14 6.20
N LYS A 13 -1.12 -8.33 4.93
CA LYS A 13 -1.40 -9.60 4.29
C LYS A 13 -0.25 -9.99 3.41
N VAL A 14 0.23 -11.21 3.56
CA VAL A 14 1.31 -11.74 2.75
C VAL A 14 0.71 -12.43 1.53
N TYR A 15 1.22 -12.11 0.36
CA TYR A 15 0.74 -12.65 -0.90
C TYR A 15 1.85 -13.36 -1.65
N SER A 16 1.48 -14.26 -2.53
CA SER A 16 2.44 -14.81 -3.46
C SER A 16 2.92 -13.69 -4.39
N VAL A 17 4.07 -13.89 -5.00
CA VAL A 17 4.62 -12.89 -5.91
C VAL A 17 3.65 -12.60 -7.04
N LYS A 18 3.02 -13.65 -7.56
CA LYS A 18 2.09 -13.48 -8.67
C LYS A 18 0.89 -12.61 -8.28
N LYS A 19 0.31 -12.90 -7.12
CA LYS A 19 -0.83 -12.12 -6.66
C LYS A 19 -0.44 -10.70 -6.32
N PHE A 20 0.72 -10.52 -5.75
CA PHE A 20 1.22 -9.21 -5.44
C PHE A 20 1.40 -8.39 -6.71
N ALA A 21 2.00 -9.00 -7.73
CA ALA A 21 2.21 -8.32 -9.02
C ALA A 21 0.88 -7.94 -9.67
N GLU A 22 -0.12 -8.81 -9.56
CA GLU A 22 -1.44 -8.50 -10.11
C GLU A 22 -2.05 -7.28 -9.46
N LYS A 23 -1.90 -7.17 -8.14
CA LYS A 23 -2.42 -6.02 -7.43
C LYS A 23 -1.70 -4.74 -7.82
N LEU A 24 -0.40 -4.84 -8.04
CA LEU A 24 0.36 -3.68 -8.47
C LEU A 24 -0.06 -3.21 -9.87
N ARG A 25 -0.34 -4.15 -10.76
CA ARG A 25 -0.80 -3.79 -12.09
C ARG A 25 -2.14 -3.06 -12.04
N ARG A 26 -3.06 -3.57 -11.22
CA ARG A 26 -4.35 -2.94 -11.07
C ARG A 26 -4.21 -1.54 -10.51
N LEU A 27 -3.32 -1.37 -9.54
CA LEU A 27 -3.07 -0.06 -8.97
C LEU A 27 -2.51 0.89 -10.01
N ALA A 28 -1.51 0.44 -10.77
CA ALA A 28 -0.93 1.28 -11.81
C ALA A 28 -1.97 1.72 -12.83
N ASP A 29 -2.84 0.80 -13.22
CA ASP A 29 -3.89 1.11 -14.17
C ASP A 29 -4.83 2.19 -13.63
N ALA A 30 -5.23 2.06 -12.38
CA ALA A 30 -6.13 3.03 -11.77
C ALA A 30 -5.47 4.40 -11.69
N LEU A 31 -4.21 4.43 -11.29
CA LEU A 31 -3.49 5.70 -11.19
C LEU A 31 -3.36 6.38 -12.56
N GLU A 32 -3.05 5.61 -13.57
CA GLU A 32 -2.90 6.17 -14.91
C GLU A 32 -4.22 6.67 -15.45
N ALA A 33 -5.30 6.02 -15.10
CA ALA A 33 -6.62 6.45 -15.55
C ALA A 33 -7.20 7.58 -14.71
N GLY A 34 -6.54 7.95 -13.61
CA GLY A 34 -7.05 8.98 -12.73
C GLY A 34 -8.29 8.55 -11.99
N GLU A 35 -8.36 7.28 -11.63
CA GLU A 35 -9.53 6.70 -10.98
C GLU A 35 -9.20 6.26 -9.58
N GLN A 36 -10.24 6.13 -8.76
CA GLN A 36 -10.04 5.55 -7.44
C GLN A 36 -9.70 4.07 -7.57
N PHE A 37 -9.03 3.55 -6.57
CA PHE A 37 -8.58 2.18 -6.57
C PHE A 37 -9.24 1.42 -5.41
N ARG A 38 -9.81 0.27 -5.72
CA ARG A 38 -10.44 -0.56 -4.68
C ARG A 38 -9.62 -1.81 -4.50
N ILE A 39 -9.34 -2.12 -3.24
CA ILE A 39 -8.51 -3.28 -2.92
C ILE A 39 -9.06 -3.94 -1.67
N GLN A 40 -8.88 -5.23 -1.58
CA GLN A 40 -9.25 -5.97 -0.39
C GLN A 40 -7.99 -6.48 0.27
N VAL A 41 -7.84 -6.18 1.55
CA VAL A 41 -6.69 -6.61 2.32
C VAL A 41 -7.19 -7.36 3.54
N ALA A 42 -6.80 -8.63 3.66
CA ALA A 42 -7.21 -9.46 4.78
C ALA A 42 -8.73 -9.41 5.00
N GLY A 43 -9.47 -9.50 3.91
CA GLY A 43 -10.91 -9.54 3.97
C GLY A 43 -11.59 -8.19 4.11
N LYS A 44 -10.83 -7.13 4.26
CA LYS A 44 -11.41 -5.80 4.43
C LYS A 44 -11.25 -5.00 3.14
N ARG A 45 -12.35 -4.42 2.69
CA ARG A 45 -12.37 -3.66 1.45
C ARG A 45 -11.97 -2.21 1.73
N VAL A 46 -11.06 -1.71 0.91
CA VAL A 46 -10.55 -0.34 1.06
C VAL A 46 -10.67 0.37 -0.28
N THR A 47 -11.19 1.59 -0.25
CA THR A 47 -11.27 2.42 -1.44
C THR A 47 -10.27 3.56 -1.31
N VAL A 48 -9.32 3.59 -2.23
CA VAL A 48 -8.29 4.63 -2.26
C VAL A 48 -8.77 5.73 -3.18
N PRO A 49 -8.91 6.97 -2.68
CA PRO A 49 -9.40 8.05 -3.54
C PRO A 49 -8.37 8.39 -4.61
N LYS A 50 -8.84 8.96 -5.70
CA LYS A 50 -7.96 9.24 -6.82
C LYS A 50 -6.93 10.32 -6.51
N ASP A 51 -7.16 11.12 -5.48
CA ASP A 51 -6.22 12.17 -5.11
C ASP A 51 -5.41 11.80 -3.89
N ALA A 52 -5.28 10.52 -3.59
CA ALA A 52 -4.43 10.07 -2.50
C ALA A 52 -3.00 10.51 -2.75
N ARG A 53 -2.31 10.78 -1.67
CA ARG A 53 -0.90 11.15 -1.75
C ARG A 53 -0.08 9.89 -2.00
N ILE A 54 0.84 10.00 -2.95
CA ILE A 54 1.65 8.86 -3.37
C ILE A 54 3.08 9.06 -2.93
N SER A 55 3.68 8.03 -2.36
CA SER A 55 5.08 8.09 -1.98
C SER A 55 5.68 6.69 -1.95
N VAL A 56 7.00 6.65 -1.98
CA VAL A 56 7.75 5.41 -1.82
C VAL A 56 8.71 5.62 -0.69
N GLU A 57 8.75 4.70 0.23
CA GLU A 57 9.61 4.81 1.39
C GLU A 57 10.57 3.63 1.44
N HIS A 58 11.82 3.94 1.76
CA HIS A 58 12.86 2.94 1.94
C HIS A 58 13.38 3.05 3.36
N GLU A 59 13.44 1.94 4.04
CA GLU A 59 13.88 1.93 5.43
C GLU A 59 14.91 0.84 5.63
N ARG A 60 15.94 1.16 6.39
CA ARG A 60 16.95 0.20 6.77
C ARG A 60 17.08 0.15 8.27
N GLY A 61 17.18 -1.05 8.80
CA GLY A 61 17.48 -1.25 10.19
C GLY A 61 18.57 -2.29 10.30
N GLU A 62 18.78 -2.77 11.50
CA GLU A 62 19.79 -3.80 11.70
C GLU A 62 19.28 -5.11 11.14
N GLY A 63 19.97 -5.59 10.11
CA GLY A 63 19.64 -6.89 9.56
C GLY A 63 18.38 -6.94 8.74
N ALA A 64 17.79 -5.78 8.41
CA ALA A 64 16.55 -5.79 7.64
C ALA A 64 16.42 -4.54 6.81
N GLU A 65 15.67 -4.66 5.73
CA GLU A 65 15.48 -3.57 4.80
C GLU A 65 14.08 -3.66 4.22
N GLU A 66 13.47 -2.52 3.95
CA GLU A 66 12.07 -2.51 3.53
C GLU A 66 11.83 -1.42 2.50
N ILE A 67 11.01 -1.75 1.49
CA ILE A 67 10.50 -0.78 0.53
C ILE A 67 8.99 -0.77 0.66
N GLU A 68 8.40 0.42 0.78
CA GLU A 68 6.94 0.56 0.87
C GLU A 68 6.43 1.50 -0.20
N PHE A 69 5.38 1.08 -0.87
CA PHE A 69 4.65 1.96 -1.78
C PHE A 69 3.42 2.43 -1.01
N GLN A 70 3.30 3.73 -0.81
CA GLN A 70 2.30 4.27 0.08
C GLN A 70 1.30 5.14 -0.65
N LEU A 71 0.03 4.96 -0.28
CA LEU A 71 -1.04 5.83 -0.72
C LEU A 71 -1.75 6.27 0.55
N THR A 72 -1.73 7.57 0.81
CA THR A 72 -2.31 8.07 2.06
C THR A 72 -3.33 9.15 1.76
N TRP A 73 -4.34 9.20 2.59
CA TRP A 73 -5.38 10.22 2.46
C TRP A 73 -6.03 10.43 3.81
N GLU A 74 -6.76 11.53 3.92
CA GLU A 74 -7.47 11.88 5.12
C GLU A 74 -8.93 12.04 4.84
N TYR A 75 -9.73 11.92 5.89
CA TYR A 75 -11.18 12.10 5.75
C TYR A 75 -11.79 12.64 7.04
#